data_881163378b22fb350f7851397b7e8a8b
#
_entry.id   881163378b22fb350f7851397b7e8a8b
#
_cell.length_a   1.000
_cell.length_b   1.000
_cell.length_c   1.000
_cell.angle_alpha   90.00
_cell.angle_beta   90.00
_cell.angle_gamma   90.00
#
_symmetry.space_group_name_H-M   'P 1'
#
loop_
_entity.id
_entity.type
_entity.pdbx_description
1 polymer ?
#
loop_
_entity_poly.entity_id
_entity_poly.type
_entity_poly.pdbx_seq_one_letter_code
_entity_poly.pdbx_strand_id
1 'polypeptide(L)'
;MANSQKGKIDMTTGRIMRNIILFAIPIIIGNVLQQLYTTVDALVIGKYCGDTSLAAVGTSSQPVEVLLCVFLGIGTGVSILISQYTGARESEKVVSVCGTSITFIYIIGIPIGILGWFAAPYILEFMKVPQDVWNAALIYTRVVFLGTLGNLGYNMNAGILGGLGDSKASLWFLVVSCVSNIVFDLLFVAGFGMDVAGAALSTSIAMFISWIVSIVYIRKKFPEIQFTFLPRRFSGTMMKDILAIGLPVGLNNSLYSLGHVALQTFNNSQGAIFMAGGAVAGRITGCSNIAITGLSSAATTFSGQNYGAKKYSRIKEGHWRIPLCSGLITLSCGLFFIMIHKPIIRFFSSDEMVLMYASRHVVVMLLSQWFFAIFNCIISIVNGTGKVRYTTIVNILMLWAVRIPSAYIINRYFDGTWVMLCFPISFSFGMFAMIGYYLFSPAWKEVMRLAEKNS
;
A
#
# COMPACT_ATOMS: atom_id res chain seq x y z
N MET A 1 1.01 -17.76 28.59
CA MET A 1 0.55 -16.39 28.25
C MET A 1 1.67 -15.33 28.25
N ALA A 2 2.70 -15.41 29.07
CA ALA A 2 3.76 -14.38 29.13
C ALA A 2 4.67 -14.27 27.86
N ASN A 3 4.85 -15.33 27.09
CA ASN A 3 5.73 -15.31 25.89
C ASN A 3 5.04 -14.73 24.63
N SER A 4 3.73 -14.71 24.58
CA SER A 4 2.93 -14.16 23.46
C SER A 4 2.94 -12.62 23.42
N GLN A 5 3.33 -11.95 24.51
CA GLN A 5 3.29 -10.48 24.60
C GLN A 5 4.59 -9.77 24.21
N LYS A 6 5.73 -10.48 24.09
CA LYS A 6 6.99 -9.85 23.68
C LYS A 6 6.95 -9.40 22.22
N GLY A 7 6.93 -8.09 21.99
CA GLY A 7 6.96 -7.44 20.68
C GLY A 7 5.60 -7.01 20.13
N LYS A 8 4.49 -7.35 20.79
CA LYS A 8 3.15 -6.89 20.44
C LYS A 8 2.90 -5.51 21.05
N ILE A 9 2.38 -4.58 20.25
CA ILE A 9 1.98 -3.25 20.72
C ILE A 9 0.47 -3.26 20.96
N ASP A 10 0.07 -3.14 22.23
CA ASP A 10 -1.33 -2.97 22.61
C ASP A 10 -1.71 -1.49 22.42
N MET A 11 -2.50 -1.20 21.40
CA MET A 11 -2.95 0.16 21.09
C MET A 11 -4.01 0.66 22.07
N THR A 12 -4.58 -0.25 22.90
CA THR A 12 -5.64 0.11 23.86
C THR A 12 -5.12 0.66 25.18
N THR A 13 -3.79 0.64 25.41
CA THR A 13 -3.14 1.08 26.65
C THR A 13 -1.97 2.01 26.36
N GLY A 14 -1.46 2.70 27.38
CA GLY A 14 -0.28 3.55 27.26
C GLY A 14 -0.47 4.84 26.46
N ARG A 15 0.63 5.53 26.15
CA ARG A 15 0.63 6.82 25.43
C ARG A 15 0.36 6.60 23.94
N ILE A 16 -0.69 7.23 23.39
CA ILE A 16 -1.17 7.07 22.02
C ILE A 16 -0.04 7.30 21.01
N MET A 17 0.60 8.46 21.04
CA MET A 17 1.62 8.83 20.05
C MET A 17 2.85 7.93 20.10
N ARG A 18 3.28 7.50 21.29
CA ARG A 18 4.37 6.54 21.42
C ARG A 18 4.06 5.22 20.72
N ASN A 19 2.85 4.69 20.94
CA ASN A 19 2.43 3.43 20.34
C ASN A 19 2.32 3.55 18.81
N ILE A 20 1.75 4.65 18.31
CA ILE A 20 1.66 4.95 16.87
C ILE A 20 3.05 4.95 16.22
N ILE A 21 4.00 5.69 16.80
CA ILE A 21 5.36 5.82 16.25
C ILE A 21 6.09 4.47 16.30
N LEU A 22 6.05 3.77 17.45
CA LEU A 22 6.69 2.46 17.59
C LEU A 22 6.13 1.40 16.65
N PHE A 23 4.84 1.49 16.31
CA PHE A 23 4.20 0.60 15.35
C PHE A 23 4.51 0.99 13.90
N ALA A 24 4.58 2.29 13.59
CA ALA A 24 4.83 2.80 12.25
C ALA A 24 6.28 2.58 11.80
N ILE A 25 7.28 2.72 12.70
CA ILE A 25 8.70 2.59 12.36
C ILE A 25 9.02 1.28 11.62
N PRO A 26 8.63 0.08 12.09
CA PRO A 26 8.88 -1.15 11.35
C PRO A 26 8.26 -1.16 9.95
N ILE A 27 7.05 -0.60 9.80
CA ILE A 27 6.36 -0.54 8.51
C ILE A 27 7.10 0.42 7.57
N ILE A 28 7.54 1.57 8.07
CA ILE A 28 8.33 2.55 7.31
C ILE A 28 9.63 1.91 6.81
N ILE A 29 10.37 1.25 7.70
CA ILE A 29 11.61 0.53 7.34
C ILE A 29 11.31 -0.55 6.30
N GLY A 30 10.22 -1.31 6.47
CA GLY A 30 9.79 -2.32 5.52
C GLY A 30 9.52 -1.74 4.13
N ASN A 31 8.80 -0.63 4.03
CA ASN A 31 8.51 0.02 2.76
C ASN A 31 9.79 0.58 2.08
N VAL A 32 10.76 1.07 2.87
CA VAL A 32 12.08 1.47 2.33
C VAL A 32 12.81 0.26 1.76
N LEU A 33 12.85 -0.86 2.47
CA LEU A 33 13.47 -2.09 2.00
C LEU A 33 12.78 -2.62 0.74
N GLN A 34 11.44 -2.54 0.68
CA GLN A 34 10.68 -2.91 -0.51
C GLN A 34 11.06 -2.03 -1.72
N GLN A 35 11.22 -0.73 -1.54
CA GLN A 35 11.67 0.17 -2.60
C GLN A 35 13.10 -0.15 -3.06
N LEU A 36 13.97 -0.54 -2.12
CA LEU A 36 15.34 -0.93 -2.44
C LEU A 36 15.38 -2.22 -3.26
N TYR A 37 14.65 -3.27 -2.84
CA TYR A 37 14.70 -4.52 -3.58
C TYR A 37 14.11 -4.40 -4.99
N THR A 38 13.02 -3.63 -5.19
CA THR A 38 12.49 -3.38 -6.55
C THR A 38 13.49 -2.64 -7.44
N THR A 39 14.32 -1.79 -6.84
CA THR A 39 15.40 -1.12 -7.56
C THR A 39 16.51 -2.11 -7.93
N VAL A 40 16.90 -3.01 -7.02
CA VAL A 40 17.90 -4.05 -7.27
C VAL A 40 17.42 -5.02 -8.36
N ASP A 41 16.15 -5.46 -8.30
CA ASP A 41 15.53 -6.32 -9.31
C ASP A 41 15.61 -5.67 -10.71
N ALA A 42 15.23 -4.40 -10.84
CA ALA A 42 15.35 -3.65 -12.09
C ALA A 42 16.81 -3.52 -12.59
N LEU A 43 17.77 -3.35 -11.66
CA LEU A 43 19.20 -3.29 -12.01
C LEU A 43 19.73 -4.64 -12.47
N VAL A 44 19.31 -5.74 -11.85
CA VAL A 44 19.71 -7.11 -12.27
C VAL A 44 19.15 -7.39 -13.66
N ILE A 45 17.86 -7.12 -13.90
CA ILE A 45 17.24 -7.32 -15.22
C ILE A 45 17.95 -6.45 -16.27
N GLY A 46 18.12 -5.15 -16.03
CA GLY A 46 18.76 -4.24 -16.97
C GLY A 46 20.19 -4.64 -17.30
N LYS A 47 20.96 -5.11 -16.30
CA LYS A 47 22.37 -5.49 -16.50
C LYS A 47 22.55 -6.84 -17.22
N TYR A 48 21.73 -7.83 -16.92
CA TYR A 48 21.92 -9.22 -17.40
C TYR A 48 20.98 -9.61 -18.54
N CYS A 49 19.80 -8.98 -18.64
CA CYS A 49 18.80 -9.31 -19.66
C CYS A 49 18.66 -8.23 -20.75
N GLY A 50 19.17 -7.02 -20.49
CA GLY A 50 19.14 -5.89 -21.41
C GLY A 50 17.84 -5.06 -21.38
N ASP A 51 17.83 -3.99 -22.18
CA ASP A 51 16.78 -2.96 -22.15
C ASP A 51 15.41 -3.47 -22.60
N THR A 52 15.38 -4.42 -23.55
CA THR A 52 14.15 -5.02 -24.06
C THR A 52 13.41 -5.80 -22.97
N SER A 53 14.14 -6.59 -22.17
CA SER A 53 13.59 -7.34 -21.04
C SER A 53 13.13 -6.42 -19.92
N LEU A 54 13.88 -5.35 -19.64
CA LEU A 54 13.49 -4.33 -18.67
C LEU A 54 12.20 -3.61 -19.09
N ALA A 55 12.06 -3.26 -20.37
CA ALA A 55 10.85 -2.69 -20.94
C ALA A 55 9.65 -3.65 -20.86
N ALA A 56 9.88 -4.95 -21.12
CA ALA A 56 8.87 -5.98 -21.00
C ALA A 56 8.32 -6.08 -19.57
N VAL A 57 9.19 -6.11 -18.56
CA VAL A 57 8.79 -6.13 -17.13
C VAL A 57 8.05 -4.86 -16.77
N GLY A 58 8.53 -3.68 -17.15
CA GLY A 58 7.88 -2.40 -16.86
C GLY A 58 6.47 -2.31 -17.43
N THR A 59 6.24 -2.83 -18.64
CA THR A 59 4.93 -2.83 -19.28
C THR A 59 3.99 -3.87 -18.65
N SER A 60 4.49 -5.06 -18.34
CA SER A 60 3.70 -6.18 -17.83
C SER A 60 3.32 -6.04 -16.36
N SER A 61 4.07 -5.27 -15.56
CA SER A 61 3.79 -5.11 -14.13
C SER A 61 2.52 -4.32 -13.85
N GLN A 62 2.13 -3.38 -14.72
CA GLN A 62 0.99 -2.48 -14.47
C GLN A 62 -0.36 -3.20 -14.32
N PRO A 63 -0.81 -4.10 -15.23
CA PRO A 63 -2.08 -4.78 -15.08
C PRO A 63 -2.10 -5.73 -13.88
N VAL A 64 -0.95 -6.35 -13.58
CA VAL A 64 -0.79 -7.20 -12.39
C VAL A 64 -0.93 -6.37 -11.12
N GLU A 65 -0.35 -5.17 -11.07
CA GLU A 65 -0.46 -4.26 -9.92
C GLU A 65 -1.90 -3.84 -9.63
N VAL A 66 -2.69 -3.52 -10.65
CA VAL A 66 -4.13 -3.19 -10.50
C VAL A 66 -4.89 -4.34 -9.83
N LEU A 67 -4.62 -5.58 -10.23
CA LEU A 67 -5.21 -6.76 -9.61
C LEU A 67 -4.74 -6.95 -8.16
N LEU A 68 -3.44 -6.82 -7.91
CA LEU A 68 -2.87 -6.94 -6.58
C LEU A 68 -3.41 -5.88 -5.62
N CYS A 69 -3.73 -4.67 -6.09
CA CYS A 69 -4.36 -3.63 -5.29
C CYS A 69 -5.71 -4.06 -4.68
N VAL A 70 -6.51 -4.87 -5.39
CA VAL A 70 -7.75 -5.44 -4.83
C VAL A 70 -7.43 -6.35 -3.66
N PHE A 71 -6.43 -7.21 -3.79
CA PHE A 71 -6.03 -8.15 -2.74
C PHE A 71 -5.43 -7.47 -1.52
N LEU A 72 -4.63 -6.43 -1.72
CA LEU A 72 -4.12 -5.57 -0.64
C LEU A 72 -5.27 -4.94 0.15
N GLY A 73 -6.34 -4.52 -0.55
CA GLY A 73 -7.53 -4.00 0.10
C GLY A 73 -8.25 -5.05 0.95
N ILE A 74 -8.36 -6.29 0.46
CA ILE A 74 -8.94 -7.39 1.23
C ILE A 74 -8.07 -7.72 2.45
N GLY A 75 -6.74 -7.73 2.31
CA GLY A 75 -5.80 -7.85 3.43
C GLY A 75 -5.98 -6.75 4.48
N THR A 76 -6.27 -5.52 4.04
CA THR A 76 -6.61 -4.40 4.93
C THR A 76 -7.94 -4.65 5.66
N GLY A 77 -8.95 -5.19 4.99
CA GLY A 77 -10.22 -5.60 5.61
C GLY A 77 -10.01 -6.64 6.70
N VAL A 78 -9.19 -7.66 6.45
CA VAL A 78 -8.78 -8.66 7.45
C VAL A 78 -8.08 -7.99 8.63
N SER A 79 -7.13 -7.08 8.37
CA SER A 79 -6.41 -6.34 9.42
C SER A 79 -7.36 -5.53 10.32
N ILE A 80 -8.36 -4.88 9.75
CA ILE A 80 -9.37 -4.10 10.49
C ILE A 80 -10.19 -5.00 11.40
N LEU A 81 -10.73 -6.12 10.88
CA LEU A 81 -11.53 -7.07 11.68
C LEU A 81 -10.69 -7.71 12.78
N ILE A 82 -9.48 -8.16 12.48
CA ILE A 82 -8.55 -8.69 13.48
C ILE A 82 -8.26 -7.64 14.56
N SER A 83 -8.03 -6.38 14.19
CA SER A 83 -7.81 -5.29 15.14
C SER A 83 -9.00 -5.13 16.08
N GLN A 84 -10.21 -5.11 15.54
CA GLN A 84 -11.45 -4.94 16.32
C GLN A 84 -11.67 -6.11 17.28
N TYR A 85 -11.58 -7.36 16.79
CA TYR A 85 -11.76 -8.54 17.62
C TYR A 85 -10.63 -8.75 18.64
N THR A 86 -9.40 -8.35 18.31
CA THR A 86 -8.28 -8.32 19.26
C THR A 86 -8.54 -7.32 20.37
N GLY A 87 -9.01 -6.12 20.03
CA GLY A 87 -9.40 -5.10 21.00
C GLY A 87 -10.56 -5.53 21.88
N ALA A 88 -11.57 -6.20 21.31
CA ALA A 88 -12.70 -6.77 22.02
C ALA A 88 -12.35 -8.00 22.88
N ARG A 89 -11.13 -8.56 22.73
CA ARG A 89 -10.68 -9.82 23.35
C ARG A 89 -11.50 -11.04 22.94
N GLU A 90 -12.09 -11.03 21.75
CA GLU A 90 -12.90 -12.10 21.18
C GLU A 90 -12.04 -13.06 20.35
N SER A 91 -11.25 -13.87 21.03
CA SER A 91 -10.27 -14.79 20.40
C SER A 91 -10.91 -15.77 19.40
N GLU A 92 -12.13 -16.26 19.65
CA GLU A 92 -12.83 -17.15 18.73
C GLU A 92 -13.13 -16.49 17.38
N LYS A 93 -13.51 -15.21 17.39
CA LYS A 93 -13.74 -14.45 16.16
C LYS A 93 -12.42 -14.17 15.42
N VAL A 94 -11.34 -13.91 16.14
CA VAL A 94 -10.00 -13.80 15.54
C VAL A 94 -9.63 -15.11 14.83
N VAL A 95 -9.83 -16.27 15.47
CA VAL A 95 -9.61 -17.59 14.86
C VAL A 95 -10.47 -17.79 13.62
N SER A 96 -11.75 -17.37 13.67
CA SER A 96 -12.68 -17.47 12.55
C SER A 96 -12.26 -16.61 11.36
N VAL A 97 -11.85 -15.36 11.60
CA VAL A 97 -11.32 -14.47 10.55
C VAL A 97 -10.07 -15.07 9.92
N CYS A 98 -9.11 -15.52 10.73
CA CYS A 98 -7.87 -16.14 10.24
C CYS A 98 -8.15 -17.40 9.40
N GLY A 99 -9.01 -18.30 9.86
CA GLY A 99 -9.36 -19.52 9.13
C GLY A 99 -10.09 -19.22 7.81
N THR A 100 -11.00 -18.24 7.83
CA THR A 100 -11.71 -17.77 6.62
C THR A 100 -10.76 -17.12 5.63
N SER A 101 -9.80 -16.31 6.11
CA SER A 101 -8.78 -15.66 5.27
C SER A 101 -7.89 -16.69 4.57
N ILE A 102 -7.45 -17.73 5.27
CA ILE A 102 -6.68 -18.83 4.66
C ILE A 102 -7.48 -19.50 3.56
N THR A 103 -8.73 -19.85 3.85
CA THR A 103 -9.61 -20.48 2.85
C THR A 103 -9.81 -19.60 1.64
N PHE A 104 -9.95 -18.27 1.84
CA PHE A 104 -10.07 -17.30 0.76
C PHE A 104 -8.83 -17.27 -0.15
N ILE A 105 -7.61 -17.34 0.43
CA ILE A 105 -6.37 -17.37 -0.33
C ILE A 105 -6.39 -18.50 -1.38
N TYR A 106 -6.86 -19.69 -0.99
CA TYR A 106 -6.93 -20.84 -1.91
C TYR A 106 -8.09 -20.73 -2.91
N ILE A 107 -9.30 -20.35 -2.44
CA ILE A 107 -10.49 -20.24 -3.31
C ILE A 107 -10.31 -19.16 -4.38
N ILE A 108 -9.60 -18.10 -4.09
CA ILE A 108 -9.40 -16.98 -5.03
C ILE A 108 -8.03 -17.04 -5.68
N GLY A 109 -6.96 -17.33 -4.93
CA GLY A 109 -5.60 -17.29 -5.45
C GLY A 109 -5.32 -18.34 -6.52
N ILE A 110 -5.82 -19.57 -6.34
CA ILE A 110 -5.63 -20.62 -7.33
C ILE A 110 -6.39 -20.33 -8.64
N PRO A 111 -7.71 -20.04 -8.62
CA PRO A 111 -8.42 -19.68 -9.86
C PRO A 111 -7.84 -18.46 -10.55
N ILE A 112 -7.45 -17.40 -9.81
CA ILE A 112 -6.86 -16.21 -10.43
C ILE A 112 -5.49 -16.53 -11.04
N GLY A 113 -4.67 -17.35 -10.40
CA GLY A 113 -3.41 -17.81 -10.98
C GLY A 113 -3.63 -18.54 -12.32
N ILE A 114 -4.58 -19.49 -12.35
CA ILE A 114 -4.92 -20.26 -13.54
C ILE A 114 -5.56 -19.38 -14.61
N LEU A 115 -6.59 -18.62 -14.25
CA LEU A 115 -7.29 -17.73 -15.21
C LEU A 115 -6.35 -16.65 -15.73
N GLY A 116 -5.48 -16.09 -14.89
CA GLY A 116 -4.48 -15.10 -15.27
C GLY A 116 -3.47 -15.66 -16.26
N TRP A 117 -3.04 -16.92 -16.09
CA TRP A 117 -2.17 -17.61 -17.06
C TRP A 117 -2.78 -17.64 -18.45
N PHE A 118 -4.06 -18.00 -18.56
CA PHE A 118 -4.78 -18.05 -19.84
C PHE A 118 -5.18 -16.65 -20.34
N ALA A 119 -5.46 -15.71 -19.44
CA ALA A 119 -5.84 -14.34 -19.81
C ALA A 119 -4.63 -13.46 -20.20
N ALA A 120 -3.41 -13.84 -19.81
CA ALA A 120 -2.19 -13.05 -20.05
C ALA A 120 -2.06 -12.56 -21.52
N PRO A 121 -2.21 -13.39 -22.57
CA PRO A 121 -2.09 -12.91 -23.95
C PRO A 121 -3.14 -11.85 -24.29
N TYR A 122 -4.38 -12.02 -23.86
CA TYR A 122 -5.47 -11.07 -24.12
C TYR A 122 -5.26 -9.74 -23.39
N ILE A 123 -4.72 -9.77 -22.17
CA ILE A 123 -4.35 -8.58 -21.39
C ILE A 123 -3.28 -7.78 -22.13
N LEU A 124 -2.22 -8.45 -22.60
CA LEU A 124 -1.12 -7.81 -23.31
C LEU A 124 -1.52 -7.28 -24.68
N GLU A 125 -2.43 -7.99 -25.39
CA GLU A 125 -3.02 -7.53 -26.64
C GLU A 125 -3.86 -6.26 -26.42
N PHE A 126 -4.72 -6.26 -25.40
CA PHE A 126 -5.50 -5.08 -25.02
C PHE A 126 -4.61 -3.87 -24.71
N MET A 127 -3.45 -4.10 -24.09
CA MET A 127 -2.44 -3.08 -23.80
C MET A 127 -1.62 -2.67 -25.01
N LYS A 128 -1.79 -3.32 -26.17
CA LYS A 128 -1.03 -3.09 -27.41
C LYS A 128 0.47 -3.18 -27.18
N VAL A 129 0.91 -4.21 -26.46
CA VAL A 129 2.32 -4.46 -26.20
C VAL A 129 3.06 -4.70 -27.52
N PRO A 130 4.21 -4.02 -27.79
CA PRO A 130 4.98 -4.19 -29.00
C PRO A 130 5.48 -5.63 -29.19
N GLN A 131 5.65 -6.07 -30.46
CA GLN A 131 6.01 -7.45 -30.80
C GLN A 131 7.42 -7.83 -30.35
N ASP A 132 8.34 -6.87 -30.30
CA ASP A 132 9.72 -7.03 -29.87
C ASP A 132 9.86 -7.42 -28.38
N VAL A 133 8.93 -6.99 -27.54
CA VAL A 133 8.88 -7.30 -26.09
C VAL A 133 7.80 -8.35 -25.73
N TRP A 134 6.99 -8.78 -26.69
CA TRP A 134 5.82 -9.61 -26.47
C TRP A 134 6.09 -10.91 -25.71
N ASN A 135 7.06 -11.70 -26.19
CA ASN A 135 7.37 -12.99 -25.59
C ASN A 135 7.88 -12.86 -24.16
N ALA A 136 8.75 -11.91 -23.90
CA ALA A 136 9.26 -11.61 -22.57
C ALA A 136 8.13 -11.17 -21.63
N ALA A 137 7.27 -10.24 -22.09
CA ALA A 137 6.11 -9.76 -21.36
C ALA A 137 5.12 -10.90 -21.03
N LEU A 138 4.86 -11.79 -21.98
CA LEU A 138 3.95 -12.92 -21.81
C LEU A 138 4.45 -13.91 -20.75
N ILE A 139 5.75 -14.28 -20.83
CA ILE A 139 6.37 -15.18 -19.87
C ILE A 139 6.33 -14.56 -18.48
N TYR A 140 6.76 -13.31 -18.33
CA TYR A 140 6.72 -12.59 -17.07
C TYR A 140 5.31 -12.58 -16.45
N THR A 141 4.32 -12.13 -17.21
CA THR A 141 2.93 -12.03 -16.76
C THR A 141 2.40 -13.38 -16.30
N ARG A 142 2.63 -14.44 -17.06
CA ARG A 142 2.20 -15.81 -16.71
C ARG A 142 2.82 -16.29 -15.42
N VAL A 143 4.13 -16.13 -15.25
CA VAL A 143 4.84 -16.57 -14.04
C VAL A 143 4.38 -15.79 -12.82
N VAL A 144 4.16 -14.47 -12.94
CA VAL A 144 3.65 -13.64 -11.83
C VAL A 144 2.24 -14.05 -11.44
N PHE A 145 1.36 -14.39 -12.41
CA PHE A 145 0.03 -14.91 -12.09
C PHE A 145 0.09 -16.23 -11.32
N LEU A 146 0.98 -17.15 -11.67
CA LEU A 146 1.19 -18.37 -10.88
C LEU A 146 1.70 -18.07 -9.46
N GLY A 147 2.52 -17.03 -9.31
CA GLY A 147 3.02 -16.55 -8.01
C GLY A 147 1.97 -15.83 -7.15
N THR A 148 0.79 -15.56 -7.67
CA THR A 148 -0.27 -14.78 -6.97
C THR A 148 -0.65 -15.41 -5.63
N LEU A 149 -0.66 -16.73 -5.52
CA LEU A 149 -0.99 -17.43 -4.27
C LEU A 149 -0.03 -17.05 -3.13
N GLY A 150 1.28 -17.03 -3.40
CA GLY A 150 2.29 -16.63 -2.41
C GLY A 150 2.16 -15.16 -2.01
N ASN A 151 1.93 -14.29 -2.99
CA ASN A 151 1.73 -12.86 -2.77
C ASN A 151 0.48 -12.59 -1.91
N LEU A 152 -0.66 -13.21 -2.26
CA LEU A 152 -1.91 -13.14 -1.48
C LEU A 152 -1.69 -13.63 -0.05
N GLY A 153 -1.05 -14.79 0.10
CA GLY A 153 -0.78 -15.39 1.38
C GLY A 153 0.08 -14.51 2.29
N TYR A 154 1.15 -13.94 1.73
CA TYR A 154 2.01 -13.00 2.45
C TYR A 154 1.23 -11.75 2.90
N ASN A 155 0.50 -11.09 1.99
CA ASN A 155 -0.23 -9.86 2.30
C ASN A 155 -1.35 -10.09 3.32
N MET A 156 -2.06 -11.23 3.24
CA MET A 156 -3.05 -11.62 4.24
C MET A 156 -2.42 -11.78 5.63
N ASN A 157 -1.30 -12.51 5.71
CA ASN A 157 -0.62 -12.73 6.98
C ASN A 157 -0.03 -11.43 7.56
N ALA A 158 0.49 -10.54 6.70
CA ALA A 158 0.92 -9.21 7.11
C ALA A 158 -0.26 -8.39 7.69
N GLY A 159 -1.44 -8.48 7.07
CA GLY A 159 -2.69 -7.88 7.57
C GLY A 159 -3.11 -8.46 8.93
N ILE A 160 -3.05 -9.78 9.10
CA ILE A 160 -3.35 -10.45 10.37
C ILE A 160 -2.41 -9.96 11.47
N LEU A 161 -1.10 -9.96 11.22
CA LEU A 161 -0.10 -9.51 12.19
C LEU A 161 -0.23 -8.03 12.53
N GLY A 162 -0.51 -7.19 11.52
CA GLY A 162 -0.83 -5.77 11.72
C GLY A 162 -2.02 -5.59 12.65
N GLY A 163 -3.10 -6.32 12.42
CA GLY A 163 -4.30 -6.31 13.27
C GLY A 163 -4.05 -6.78 14.70
N LEU A 164 -3.20 -7.79 14.87
CA LEU A 164 -2.77 -8.29 16.18
C LEU A 164 -1.83 -7.32 16.93
N GLY A 165 -1.29 -6.30 16.25
CA GLY A 165 -0.37 -5.34 16.84
C GLY A 165 1.11 -5.69 16.69
N ASP A 166 1.48 -6.63 15.79
CA ASP A 166 2.83 -7.12 15.58
C ASP A 166 3.44 -6.64 14.25
N SER A 167 3.70 -5.34 14.14
CA SER A 167 4.33 -4.75 12.96
C SER A 167 5.79 -5.18 12.77
N LYS A 168 6.49 -5.57 13.83
CA LYS A 168 7.88 -6.04 13.76
C LYS A 168 7.99 -7.37 13.00
N ALA A 169 7.05 -8.27 13.21
CA ALA A 169 7.03 -9.53 12.48
C ALA A 169 6.82 -9.32 10.98
N SER A 170 5.90 -8.43 10.60
CA SER A 170 5.69 -8.07 9.19
C SER A 170 6.97 -7.55 8.53
N LEU A 171 7.76 -6.72 9.24
CA LEU A 171 9.07 -6.28 8.76
C LEU A 171 10.02 -7.45 8.52
N TRP A 172 10.14 -8.38 9.47
CA TRP A 172 11.03 -9.53 9.34
C TRP A 172 10.69 -10.41 8.14
N PHE A 173 9.41 -10.63 7.86
CA PHE A 173 9.00 -11.42 6.69
C PHE A 173 9.27 -10.69 5.39
N LEU A 174 9.17 -9.37 5.39
CA LEU A 174 9.57 -8.57 4.25
C LEU A 174 11.09 -8.65 4.00
N VAL A 175 11.91 -8.60 5.07
CA VAL A 175 13.36 -8.82 4.96
C VAL A 175 13.66 -10.20 4.37
N VAL A 176 12.97 -11.25 4.83
CA VAL A 176 13.12 -12.60 4.28
C VAL A 176 12.75 -12.62 2.79
N SER A 177 11.65 -11.97 2.40
CA SER A 177 11.25 -11.84 1.00
C SER A 177 12.31 -11.11 0.18
N CYS A 178 12.79 -9.94 0.63
CA CYS A 178 13.79 -9.14 -0.08
C CYS A 178 15.10 -9.91 -0.28
N VAL A 179 15.62 -10.53 0.78
CA VAL A 179 16.87 -11.30 0.70
C VAL A 179 16.72 -12.51 -0.22
N SER A 180 15.61 -13.24 -0.09
CA SER A 180 15.32 -14.39 -0.96
C SER A 180 15.19 -13.96 -2.42
N ASN A 181 14.49 -12.86 -2.71
CA ASN A 181 14.33 -12.33 -4.06
C ASN A 181 15.70 -12.00 -4.67
N ILE A 182 16.56 -11.22 -3.99
CA ILE A 182 17.90 -10.86 -4.49
C ILE A 182 18.74 -12.10 -4.75
N VAL A 183 18.72 -13.07 -3.83
CA VAL A 183 19.50 -14.33 -4.00
C VAL A 183 19.00 -15.10 -5.22
N PHE A 184 17.70 -15.24 -5.39
CA PHE A 184 17.13 -15.97 -6.53
C PHE A 184 17.26 -15.19 -7.84
N ASP A 185 17.22 -13.86 -7.85
CA ASP A 185 17.52 -13.05 -9.03
C ASP A 185 18.94 -13.29 -9.51
N LEU A 186 19.91 -13.24 -8.62
CA LEU A 186 21.30 -13.54 -8.97
C LEU A 186 21.48 -14.99 -9.45
N LEU A 187 20.76 -15.94 -8.84
CA LEU A 187 20.86 -17.35 -9.24
C LEU A 187 20.19 -17.63 -10.57
N PHE A 188 18.94 -17.18 -10.76
CA PHE A 188 18.17 -17.51 -11.97
C PHE A 188 18.49 -16.61 -13.14
N VAL A 189 18.66 -15.30 -12.91
CA VAL A 189 18.93 -14.36 -13.98
C VAL A 189 20.43 -14.34 -14.33
N ALA A 190 21.31 -14.11 -13.34
CA ALA A 190 22.74 -14.02 -13.61
C ALA A 190 23.43 -15.39 -13.73
N GLY A 191 23.03 -16.39 -12.91
CA GLY A 191 23.66 -17.73 -12.90
C GLY A 191 23.13 -18.65 -13.99
N PHE A 192 21.80 -18.78 -14.12
CA PHE A 192 21.19 -19.70 -15.09
C PHE A 192 20.79 -19.04 -16.40
N GLY A 193 20.87 -17.72 -16.53
CA GLY A 193 20.50 -16.99 -17.74
C GLY A 193 19.01 -17.11 -18.10
N MET A 194 18.13 -17.23 -17.10
CA MET A 194 16.69 -17.44 -17.31
C MET A 194 15.94 -16.17 -17.74
N ASP A 195 16.66 -15.05 -17.92
CA ASP A 195 16.10 -13.77 -18.37
C ASP A 195 14.90 -13.32 -17.49
N VAL A 196 13.88 -12.76 -18.10
CA VAL A 196 12.65 -12.22 -17.45
C VAL A 196 11.90 -13.31 -16.67
N ALA A 197 11.94 -14.56 -17.15
CA ALA A 197 11.34 -15.69 -16.43
C ALA A 197 12.00 -15.92 -15.07
N GLY A 198 13.32 -15.75 -14.99
CA GLY A 198 14.08 -15.85 -13.74
C GLY A 198 13.66 -14.81 -12.73
N ALA A 199 13.53 -13.55 -13.14
CA ALA A 199 13.09 -12.46 -12.26
C ALA A 199 11.66 -12.66 -11.74
N ALA A 200 10.73 -13.08 -12.61
CA ALA A 200 9.36 -13.38 -12.20
C ALA A 200 9.28 -14.56 -11.21
N LEU A 201 10.08 -15.60 -11.43
CA LEU A 201 10.19 -16.75 -10.54
C LEU A 201 10.79 -16.36 -9.19
N SER A 202 11.85 -15.55 -9.18
CA SER A 202 12.52 -15.07 -7.97
C SER A 202 11.52 -14.34 -7.06
N THR A 203 10.76 -13.41 -7.61
CA THR A 203 9.74 -12.66 -6.87
C THR A 203 8.65 -13.60 -6.35
N SER A 204 8.15 -14.52 -7.17
CA SER A 204 7.10 -15.46 -6.81
C SER A 204 7.55 -16.40 -5.69
N ILE A 205 8.74 -16.98 -5.79
CA ILE A 205 9.31 -17.89 -4.79
C ILE A 205 9.61 -17.14 -3.49
N ALA A 206 10.17 -15.94 -3.55
CA ALA A 206 10.46 -15.11 -2.39
C ALA A 206 9.20 -14.79 -1.57
N MET A 207 8.09 -14.43 -2.24
CA MET A 207 6.80 -14.20 -1.59
C MET A 207 6.24 -15.49 -0.98
N PHE A 208 6.40 -16.63 -1.66
CA PHE A 208 5.95 -17.92 -1.16
C PHE A 208 6.74 -18.35 0.08
N ILE A 209 8.06 -18.21 0.08
CA ILE A 209 8.92 -18.47 1.25
C ILE A 209 8.50 -17.58 2.42
N SER A 210 8.33 -16.29 2.19
CA SER A 210 7.91 -15.34 3.21
C SER A 210 6.53 -15.69 3.79
N TRP A 211 5.60 -16.15 2.96
CA TRP A 211 4.30 -16.64 3.39
C TRP A 211 4.42 -17.86 4.30
N ILE A 212 5.21 -18.88 3.92
CA ILE A 212 5.44 -20.08 4.75
C ILE A 212 6.07 -19.70 6.09
N VAL A 213 7.12 -18.87 6.07
CA VAL A 213 7.80 -18.41 7.30
C VAL A 213 6.83 -17.67 8.22
N SER A 214 5.96 -16.83 7.65
CA SER A 214 4.93 -16.11 8.42
C SER A 214 3.92 -17.05 9.07
N ILE A 215 3.50 -18.13 8.40
CA ILE A 215 2.62 -19.16 8.97
C ILE A 215 3.28 -19.84 10.17
N VAL A 216 4.54 -20.26 10.02
CA VAL A 216 5.30 -20.92 11.10
C VAL A 216 5.41 -19.98 12.31
N TYR A 217 5.68 -18.70 12.07
CA TYR A 217 5.76 -17.72 13.13
C TYR A 217 4.42 -17.50 13.84
N ILE A 218 3.33 -17.30 13.10
CA ILE A 218 1.99 -17.11 13.68
C ILE A 218 1.61 -18.34 14.55
N ARG A 219 1.85 -19.53 14.05
CA ARG A 219 1.59 -20.78 14.82
C ARG A 219 2.37 -20.85 16.12
N LYS A 220 3.65 -20.45 16.10
CA LYS A 220 4.51 -20.52 17.30
C LYS A 220 4.20 -19.41 18.31
N LYS A 221 3.91 -18.20 17.83
CA LYS A 221 3.73 -17.03 18.70
C LYS A 221 2.30 -16.87 19.20
N PHE A 222 1.32 -17.27 18.39
CA PHE A 222 -0.11 -17.15 18.69
C PHE A 222 -0.80 -18.52 18.61
N PRO A 223 -0.45 -19.49 19.49
CA PRO A 223 -1.01 -20.84 19.45
C PRO A 223 -2.53 -20.85 19.62
N GLU A 224 -3.08 -19.84 20.31
CA GLU A 224 -4.51 -19.64 20.50
C GLU A 224 -5.29 -19.43 19.18
N ILE A 225 -4.64 -18.95 18.14
CA ILE A 225 -5.26 -18.71 16.82
C ILE A 225 -5.43 -20.03 16.04
N GLN A 226 -4.71 -21.11 16.41
CA GLN A 226 -4.73 -22.41 15.73
C GLN A 226 -4.49 -22.26 14.20
N PHE A 227 -3.56 -21.41 13.83
CA PHE A 227 -3.28 -21.07 12.43
C PHE A 227 -2.76 -22.29 11.65
N THR A 228 -3.30 -22.54 10.46
CA THR A 228 -2.95 -23.70 9.64
C THR A 228 -2.54 -23.26 8.23
N PHE A 229 -1.74 -24.07 7.55
CA PHE A 229 -1.40 -23.85 6.15
C PHE A 229 -2.60 -24.14 5.23
N LEU A 230 -3.29 -25.27 5.49
CA LEU A 230 -4.44 -25.68 4.68
C LEU A 230 -5.76 -25.12 5.23
N PRO A 231 -6.75 -24.90 4.34
CA PRO A 231 -8.07 -24.45 4.75
C PRO A 231 -8.76 -25.51 5.65
N ARG A 232 -9.12 -25.10 6.85
CA ARG A 232 -9.82 -25.96 7.82
C ARG A 232 -11.10 -25.38 8.35
N ARG A 233 -11.19 -24.06 8.37
CA ARG A 233 -12.35 -23.33 8.92
C ARG A 233 -12.79 -22.29 7.92
N PHE A 234 -14.04 -22.29 7.59
CA PHE A 234 -14.68 -21.28 6.74
C PHE A 234 -15.96 -20.80 7.38
N SER A 235 -16.14 -19.49 7.45
CA SER A 235 -17.38 -18.87 7.89
C SER A 235 -17.85 -17.91 6.82
N GLY A 236 -19.01 -18.19 6.23
CA GLY A 236 -19.62 -17.32 5.21
C GLY A 236 -19.96 -15.93 5.74
N THR A 237 -20.30 -15.81 7.04
CA THR A 237 -20.54 -14.50 7.68
C THR A 237 -19.24 -13.72 7.79
N MET A 238 -18.15 -14.32 8.26
CA MET A 238 -16.84 -13.67 8.32
C MET A 238 -16.32 -13.28 6.92
N MET A 239 -16.55 -14.13 5.92
CA MET A 239 -16.20 -13.79 4.53
C MET A 239 -16.96 -12.56 4.05
N LYS A 240 -18.26 -12.48 4.34
CA LYS A 240 -19.07 -11.32 4.00
C LYS A 240 -18.57 -10.04 4.69
N ASP A 241 -18.17 -10.14 5.95
CA ASP A 241 -17.63 -9.02 6.71
C ASP A 241 -16.26 -8.57 6.16
N ILE A 242 -15.37 -9.53 5.85
CA ILE A 242 -14.07 -9.27 5.22
C ILE A 242 -14.27 -8.53 3.88
N LEU A 243 -15.17 -9.03 3.02
CA LEU A 243 -15.43 -8.43 1.72
C LEU A 243 -16.14 -7.08 1.83
N ALA A 244 -17.05 -6.91 2.80
CA ALA A 244 -17.75 -5.64 3.02
C ALA A 244 -16.81 -4.48 3.38
N ILE A 245 -15.68 -4.78 4.02
CA ILE A 245 -14.64 -3.80 4.35
C ILE A 245 -13.53 -3.79 3.29
N GLY A 246 -13.03 -4.96 2.92
CA GLY A 246 -11.84 -5.10 2.10
C GLY A 246 -12.07 -4.78 0.63
N LEU A 247 -13.23 -5.17 0.06
CA LEU A 247 -13.50 -4.94 -1.35
C LEU A 247 -13.62 -3.45 -1.72
N PRO A 248 -14.33 -2.59 -0.95
CA PRO A 248 -14.33 -1.16 -1.20
C PRO A 248 -12.93 -0.54 -1.13
N VAL A 249 -12.10 -0.97 -0.16
CA VAL A 249 -10.71 -0.49 -0.03
C VAL A 249 -9.87 -0.95 -1.21
N GLY A 250 -10.02 -2.20 -1.64
CA GLY A 250 -9.29 -2.76 -2.78
C GLY A 250 -9.67 -2.09 -4.11
N LEU A 251 -10.95 -1.93 -4.37
CA LEU A 251 -11.44 -1.21 -5.54
C LEU A 251 -10.95 0.24 -5.56
N ASN A 252 -10.94 0.90 -4.39
CA ASN A 252 -10.39 2.23 -4.27
C ASN A 252 -8.90 2.29 -4.64
N ASN A 253 -8.09 1.34 -4.17
CA ASN A 253 -6.67 1.26 -4.50
C ASN A 253 -6.46 1.03 -6.01
N SER A 254 -7.25 0.15 -6.62
CA SER A 254 -7.18 -0.11 -8.07
C SER A 254 -7.60 1.12 -8.88
N LEU A 255 -8.68 1.80 -8.49
CA LEU A 255 -9.11 3.05 -9.14
C LEU A 255 -8.06 4.15 -8.97
N TYR A 256 -7.34 4.19 -7.84
CA TYR A 256 -6.24 5.11 -7.61
C TYR A 256 -5.06 4.82 -8.55
N SER A 257 -4.71 3.55 -8.75
CA SER A 257 -3.67 3.14 -9.71
C SER A 257 -4.06 3.52 -11.15
N LEU A 258 -5.29 3.23 -11.56
CA LEU A 258 -5.81 3.64 -12.87
C LEU A 258 -5.81 5.16 -13.06
N GLY A 259 -6.14 5.91 -12.01
CA GLY A 259 -6.09 7.37 -12.05
C GLY A 259 -4.67 7.93 -12.23
N HIS A 260 -3.66 7.26 -11.69
CA HIS A 260 -2.27 7.60 -11.95
C HIS A 260 -1.89 7.40 -13.43
N VAL A 261 -2.36 6.32 -14.06
CA VAL A 261 -2.17 6.09 -15.51
C VAL A 261 -2.83 7.22 -16.32
N ALA A 262 -4.05 7.64 -15.95
CA ALA A 262 -4.72 8.75 -16.60
C ALA A 262 -3.95 10.08 -16.46
N LEU A 263 -3.37 10.35 -15.28
CA LEU A 263 -2.52 11.53 -15.08
C LEU A 263 -1.23 11.47 -15.89
N GLN A 264 -0.67 10.29 -16.10
CA GLN A 264 0.53 10.11 -16.90
C GLN A 264 0.33 10.57 -18.35
N THR A 265 -0.87 10.48 -18.90
CA THR A 265 -1.16 10.98 -20.25
C THR A 265 -0.98 12.50 -20.35
N PHE A 266 -1.36 13.24 -19.31
CA PHE A 266 -1.13 14.70 -19.26
C PHE A 266 0.36 15.03 -19.10
N ASN A 267 1.10 14.27 -18.31
CA ASN A 267 2.55 14.44 -18.18
C ASN A 267 3.25 14.16 -19.51
N ASN A 268 2.85 13.11 -20.21
CA ASN A 268 3.44 12.70 -21.49
C ASN A 268 3.22 13.77 -22.58
N SER A 269 2.09 14.47 -22.54
CA SER A 269 1.80 15.54 -23.51
C SER A 269 2.72 16.76 -23.40
N GLN A 270 3.48 16.91 -22.29
CA GLN A 270 4.44 18.01 -22.08
C GLN A 270 5.84 17.72 -22.63
N GLY A 271 6.07 16.52 -23.17
CA GLY A 271 7.34 16.15 -23.80
C GLY A 271 8.35 15.48 -22.88
N ALA A 272 9.40 14.93 -23.49
CA ALA A 272 10.36 14.03 -22.82
C ALA A 272 11.13 14.68 -21.66
N ILE A 273 11.52 15.94 -21.80
CA ILE A 273 12.27 16.67 -20.76
C ILE A 273 11.42 16.85 -19.51
N PHE A 274 10.14 17.22 -19.68
CA PHE A 274 9.19 17.34 -18.58
C PHE A 274 8.94 15.99 -17.89
N MET A 275 8.77 14.93 -18.68
CA MET A 275 8.63 13.56 -18.15
C MET A 275 9.84 13.14 -17.33
N ALA A 276 11.06 13.40 -17.82
CA ALA A 276 12.30 13.11 -17.09
C ALA A 276 12.35 13.86 -15.76
N GLY A 277 11.99 15.16 -15.75
CA GLY A 277 11.88 15.94 -14.52
C GLY A 277 10.86 15.36 -13.53
N GLY A 278 9.68 14.95 -14.03
CA GLY A 278 8.63 14.29 -13.24
C GLY A 278 9.07 12.97 -12.63
N ALA A 279 9.81 12.14 -13.39
CA ALA A 279 10.34 10.86 -12.92
C ALA A 279 11.34 11.04 -11.78
N VAL A 280 12.27 11.99 -11.90
CA VAL A 280 13.24 12.32 -10.83
C VAL A 280 12.50 12.85 -9.59
N ALA A 281 11.55 13.78 -9.80
CA ALA A 281 10.73 14.32 -8.71
C ALA A 281 9.95 13.22 -7.97
N GLY A 282 9.38 12.25 -8.71
CA GLY A 282 8.64 11.13 -8.16
C GLY A 282 9.47 10.28 -7.20
N ARG A 283 10.77 10.09 -7.46
CA ARG A 283 11.69 9.37 -6.56
C ARG A 283 11.86 10.10 -5.23
N ILE A 284 12.00 11.43 -5.25
CA ILE A 284 12.17 12.26 -4.05
C ILE A 284 10.87 12.29 -3.23
N THR A 285 9.75 12.56 -3.90
CA THR A 285 8.44 12.66 -3.23
C THR A 285 7.94 11.30 -2.71
N GLY A 286 8.34 10.20 -3.35
CA GLY A 286 8.08 8.83 -2.90
C GLY A 286 8.61 8.54 -1.50
N CYS A 287 9.78 9.09 -1.12
CA CYS A 287 10.32 8.95 0.23
C CYS A 287 9.38 9.49 1.31
N SER A 288 8.72 10.63 1.04
CA SER A 288 7.75 11.21 1.98
C SER A 288 6.46 10.36 2.09
N ASN A 289 6.03 9.72 0.99
CA ASN A 289 4.88 8.80 0.99
C ASN A 289 5.07 7.58 1.88
N ILE A 290 6.28 7.08 2.01
CA ILE A 290 6.60 5.93 2.88
C ILE A 290 6.22 6.23 4.35
N ALA A 291 6.52 7.43 4.83
CA ALA A 291 6.16 7.84 6.18
C ALA A 291 4.62 7.91 6.37
N ILE A 292 3.92 8.44 5.37
CA ILE A 292 2.45 8.55 5.38
C ILE A 292 1.80 7.17 5.49
N THR A 293 2.24 6.20 4.68
CA THR A 293 1.68 4.84 4.69
C THR A 293 1.91 4.12 6.02
N GLY A 294 3.09 4.26 6.63
CA GLY A 294 3.39 3.68 7.94
C GLY A 294 2.51 4.24 9.07
N LEU A 295 2.37 5.56 9.12
CA LEU A 295 1.53 6.23 10.12
C LEU A 295 0.03 5.93 9.92
N SER A 296 -0.42 5.86 8.67
CA SER A 296 -1.79 5.48 8.32
C SER A 296 -2.13 4.05 8.75
N SER A 297 -1.23 3.10 8.52
CA SER A 297 -1.40 1.72 8.99
C SER A 297 -1.49 1.63 10.52
N ALA A 298 -0.65 2.38 11.24
CA ALA A 298 -0.70 2.48 12.69
C ALA A 298 -2.02 3.08 13.18
N ALA A 299 -2.52 4.12 12.49
CA ALA A 299 -3.79 4.76 12.80
C ALA A 299 -4.99 3.81 12.62
N THR A 300 -4.97 2.97 11.56
CA THR A 300 -5.99 1.93 11.33
C THR A 300 -6.03 0.91 12.47
N THR A 301 -4.86 0.38 12.84
CA THR A 301 -4.75 -0.60 13.94
C THR A 301 -5.16 0.01 15.28
N PHE A 302 -4.72 1.25 15.56
CA PHE A 302 -5.11 1.99 16.76
C PHE A 302 -6.64 2.15 16.85
N SER A 303 -7.26 2.65 15.80
CA SER A 303 -8.68 2.87 15.76
C SER A 303 -9.46 1.55 15.88
N GLY A 304 -9.06 0.52 15.16
CA GLY A 304 -9.69 -0.81 15.19
C GLY A 304 -9.65 -1.44 16.59
N GLN A 305 -8.47 -1.49 17.24
CA GLN A 305 -8.34 -2.06 18.57
C GLN A 305 -9.11 -1.27 19.63
N ASN A 306 -9.07 0.06 19.60
CA ASN A 306 -9.80 0.88 20.57
C ASN A 306 -11.33 0.83 20.32
N TYR A 307 -11.76 0.74 19.06
CA TYR A 307 -13.17 0.57 18.73
C TYR A 307 -13.71 -0.76 19.24
N GLY A 308 -12.99 -1.86 18.98
CA GLY A 308 -13.34 -3.19 19.50
C GLY A 308 -13.33 -3.26 21.03
N ALA A 309 -12.36 -2.62 21.68
CA ALA A 309 -12.28 -2.53 23.15
C ALA A 309 -13.31 -1.57 23.76
N LYS A 310 -14.16 -0.91 22.94
CA LYS A 310 -15.10 0.12 23.37
C LYS A 310 -14.44 1.31 24.10
N LYS A 311 -13.12 1.54 23.85
CA LYS A 311 -12.35 2.65 24.42
C LYS A 311 -12.49 3.91 23.54
N TYR A 312 -13.71 4.38 23.37
CA TYR A 312 -14.05 5.51 22.49
C TYR A 312 -13.38 6.83 22.91
N SER A 313 -13.15 7.03 24.23
CA SER A 313 -12.41 8.19 24.74
C SER A 313 -11.00 8.29 24.16
N ARG A 314 -10.31 7.14 23.97
CA ARG A 314 -9.00 7.13 23.31
C ARG A 314 -9.07 7.46 21.82
N ILE A 315 -10.14 7.04 21.13
CA ILE A 315 -10.38 7.43 19.74
C ILE A 315 -10.62 8.95 19.67
N LYS A 316 -11.41 9.52 20.61
CA LYS A 316 -11.66 10.97 20.73
C LYS A 316 -10.36 11.74 20.99
N GLU A 317 -9.43 11.21 21.78
CA GLU A 317 -8.13 11.82 21.99
C GLU A 317 -7.23 11.71 20.75
N GLY A 318 -7.22 10.57 20.06
CA GLY A 318 -6.34 10.28 18.93
C GLY A 318 -6.78 10.89 17.59
N HIS A 319 -8.10 11.12 17.39
CA HIS A 319 -8.65 11.44 16.07
C HIS A 319 -8.13 12.76 15.45
N TRP A 320 -7.67 13.71 16.27
CA TRP A 320 -6.98 14.92 15.80
C TRP A 320 -5.47 14.83 16.00
N ARG A 321 -5.01 14.25 17.11
CA ARG A 321 -3.57 14.18 17.42
C ARG A 321 -2.78 13.38 16.40
N ILE A 322 -3.32 12.24 15.95
CA ILE A 322 -2.62 11.37 15.00
C ILE A 322 -2.51 12.01 13.61
N PRO A 323 -3.60 12.54 12.99
CA PRO A 323 -3.50 13.22 11.70
C PRO A 323 -2.59 14.46 11.73
N LEU A 324 -2.70 15.29 12.78
CA LEU A 324 -1.85 16.48 12.92
C LEU A 324 -0.36 16.12 13.06
N CYS A 325 -0.05 15.10 13.86
CA CYS A 325 1.33 14.61 13.99
C CYS A 325 1.86 14.05 12.66
N SER A 326 1.03 13.30 11.92
CA SER A 326 1.39 12.80 10.58
C SER A 326 1.65 13.95 9.62
N GLY A 327 0.80 14.97 9.63
CA GLY A 327 0.98 16.19 8.82
C GLY A 327 2.29 16.92 9.17
N LEU A 328 2.58 17.11 10.45
CA LEU A 328 3.80 17.76 10.90
C LEU A 328 5.07 16.98 10.54
N ILE A 329 5.08 15.66 10.73
CA ILE A 329 6.19 14.80 10.34
C ILE A 329 6.41 14.88 8.83
N THR A 330 5.34 14.79 8.04
CA THR A 330 5.41 14.86 6.57
C THR A 330 5.89 16.22 6.08
N LEU A 331 5.41 17.30 6.71
CA LEU A 331 5.86 18.66 6.39
C LEU A 331 7.35 18.85 6.73
N SER A 332 7.79 18.37 7.89
CA SER A 332 9.20 18.44 8.30
C SER A 332 10.10 17.66 7.35
N CYS A 333 9.72 16.43 6.98
CA CYS A 333 10.40 15.65 5.95
C CYS A 333 10.40 16.38 4.60
N GLY A 334 9.27 16.95 4.19
CA GLY A 334 9.15 17.70 2.96
C GLY A 334 10.08 18.92 2.92
N LEU A 335 10.11 19.72 3.97
CA LEU A 335 11.01 20.86 4.09
C LEU A 335 12.49 20.45 4.05
N PHE A 336 12.85 19.34 4.72
CA PHE A 336 14.20 18.79 4.65
C PHE A 336 14.57 18.42 3.20
N PHE A 337 13.72 17.68 2.48
CA PHE A 337 13.99 17.32 1.10
C PHE A 337 13.99 18.54 0.16
N ILE A 338 13.18 19.57 0.43
CA ILE A 338 13.20 20.84 -0.33
C ILE A 338 14.55 21.56 -0.14
N MET A 339 15.20 21.47 1.01
CA MET A 339 16.52 22.07 1.23
C MET A 339 17.62 21.37 0.40
N ILE A 340 17.52 20.07 0.20
CA ILE A 340 18.57 19.26 -0.45
C ILE A 340 18.17 18.75 -1.85
N HIS A 341 17.03 19.15 -2.43
CA HIS A 341 16.54 18.58 -3.69
C HIS A 341 17.44 18.87 -4.90
N LYS A 342 18.03 20.06 -5.00
CA LYS A 342 18.87 20.42 -6.14
C LYS A 342 20.09 19.51 -6.33
N PRO A 343 20.94 19.26 -5.31
CA PRO A 343 22.02 18.29 -5.43
C PRO A 343 21.51 16.85 -5.73
N ILE A 344 20.37 16.44 -5.18
CA ILE A 344 19.79 15.14 -5.50
C ILE A 344 19.38 15.07 -6.97
N ILE A 345 18.68 16.09 -7.50
CA ILE A 345 18.27 16.12 -8.92
C ILE A 345 19.50 16.10 -9.83
N ARG A 346 20.54 16.89 -9.50
CA ARG A 346 21.79 16.93 -10.28
C ARG A 346 22.53 15.60 -10.32
N PHE A 347 22.34 14.75 -9.35
CA PHE A 347 22.88 13.36 -9.37
C PHE A 347 22.22 12.52 -10.47
N PHE A 348 20.96 12.78 -10.81
CA PHE A 348 20.22 12.05 -11.85
C PHE A 348 20.30 12.69 -13.24
N SER A 349 20.46 14.02 -13.35
CA SER A 349 20.49 14.71 -14.63
C SER A 349 21.32 16.00 -14.53
N SER A 350 22.12 16.24 -15.61
CA SER A 350 22.88 17.48 -15.78
C SER A 350 22.12 18.53 -16.61
N ASP A 351 20.94 18.18 -17.16
CA ASP A 351 20.15 19.06 -17.99
C ASP A 351 19.42 20.10 -17.10
N GLU A 352 19.66 21.38 -17.36
CA GLU A 352 19.10 22.51 -16.59
C GLU A 352 17.56 22.59 -16.70
N MET A 353 16.98 22.17 -17.84
CA MET A 353 15.52 22.14 -18.00
C MET A 353 14.90 21.01 -17.18
N VAL A 354 15.54 19.83 -17.15
CA VAL A 354 15.13 18.72 -16.27
C VAL A 354 15.24 19.16 -14.80
N LEU A 355 16.33 19.84 -14.42
CA LEU A 355 16.53 20.38 -13.07
C LEU A 355 15.40 21.37 -12.71
N MET A 356 15.03 22.26 -13.61
CA MET A 356 13.96 23.24 -13.40
C MET A 356 12.60 22.56 -13.19
N TYR A 357 12.20 21.66 -14.09
CA TYR A 357 10.92 20.96 -13.97
C TYR A 357 10.85 20.04 -12.75
N ALA A 358 11.91 19.29 -12.50
CA ALA A 358 11.99 18.44 -11.31
C ALA A 358 11.93 19.25 -10.01
N SER A 359 12.67 20.36 -9.93
CA SER A 359 12.67 21.24 -8.76
C SER A 359 11.28 21.83 -8.50
N ARG A 360 10.61 22.32 -9.54
CA ARG A 360 9.24 22.85 -9.45
C ARG A 360 8.26 21.79 -8.95
N HIS A 361 8.32 20.58 -9.52
CA HIS A 361 7.48 19.44 -9.13
C HIS A 361 7.72 19.03 -7.68
N VAL A 362 8.99 18.88 -7.27
CA VAL A 362 9.37 18.51 -5.88
C VAL A 362 8.82 19.51 -4.89
N VAL A 363 9.02 20.82 -5.13
CA VAL A 363 8.57 21.86 -4.19
C VAL A 363 7.05 21.86 -4.05
N VAL A 364 6.31 21.84 -5.17
CA VAL A 364 4.83 21.84 -5.15
C VAL A 364 4.30 20.59 -4.43
N MET A 365 4.85 19.42 -4.75
CA MET A 365 4.41 18.18 -4.14
C MET A 365 4.71 18.11 -2.65
N LEU A 366 5.95 18.36 -2.24
CA LEU A 366 6.35 18.24 -0.83
C LEU A 366 5.66 19.27 0.07
N LEU A 367 5.42 20.50 -0.45
CA LEU A 367 4.65 21.52 0.28
C LEU A 367 3.16 21.15 0.42
N SER A 368 2.64 20.25 -0.40
CA SER A 368 1.23 19.82 -0.34
C SER A 368 1.02 18.45 0.30
N GLN A 369 2.05 17.64 0.43
CA GLN A 369 1.91 16.27 0.95
C GLN A 369 1.42 16.19 2.41
N TRP A 370 1.58 17.21 3.23
CA TRP A 370 1.04 17.21 4.57
C TRP A 370 -0.49 17.24 4.61
N PHE A 371 -1.17 17.87 3.61
CA PHE A 371 -2.61 17.73 3.43
C PHE A 371 -3.00 16.26 3.18
N PHE A 372 -2.24 15.60 2.33
CA PHE A 372 -2.43 14.18 2.02
C PHE A 372 -2.18 13.29 3.23
N ALA A 373 -1.18 13.61 4.05
CA ALA A 373 -0.89 12.88 5.29
C ALA A 373 -2.04 12.98 6.31
N ILE A 374 -2.56 14.18 6.53
CA ILE A 374 -3.73 14.40 7.40
C ILE A 374 -4.94 13.62 6.85
N PHE A 375 -5.23 13.78 5.57
CA PHE A 375 -6.30 13.08 4.88
C PHE A 375 -6.23 11.57 5.05
N ASN A 376 -5.07 10.95 4.77
CA ASN A 376 -4.88 9.50 4.90
C ASN A 376 -5.02 9.01 6.33
N CYS A 377 -4.51 9.74 7.32
CA CYS A 377 -4.67 9.37 8.72
C CYS A 377 -6.14 9.44 9.18
N ILE A 378 -6.88 10.45 8.75
CA ILE A 378 -8.33 10.55 9.05
C ILE A 378 -9.08 9.36 8.44
N ILE A 379 -8.83 9.06 7.15
CA ILE A 379 -9.37 7.87 6.48
C ILE A 379 -9.04 6.60 7.26
N SER A 380 -7.80 6.44 7.67
CA SER A 380 -7.33 5.25 8.38
C SER A 380 -8.02 5.08 9.74
N ILE A 381 -8.23 6.16 10.48
CA ILE A 381 -8.98 6.12 11.74
C ILE A 381 -10.44 5.73 11.50
N VAL A 382 -11.08 6.30 10.47
CA VAL A 382 -12.48 5.96 10.13
C VAL A 382 -12.58 4.51 9.64
N ASN A 383 -11.67 4.07 8.78
CA ASN A 383 -11.63 2.70 8.29
C ASN A 383 -11.43 1.67 9.42
N GLY A 384 -10.59 1.98 10.41
CA GLY A 384 -10.40 1.13 11.58
C GLY A 384 -11.68 0.88 12.39
N THR A 385 -12.65 1.81 12.33
CA THR A 385 -14.00 1.59 12.91
C THR A 385 -14.93 0.74 12.02
N GLY A 386 -14.47 0.31 10.84
CA GLY A 386 -15.28 -0.45 9.86
C GLY A 386 -16.14 0.42 8.93
N LYS A 387 -16.13 1.74 9.07
CA LYS A 387 -16.97 2.68 8.31
C LYS A 387 -16.32 3.10 6.98
N VAL A 388 -15.97 2.13 6.11
CA VAL A 388 -15.16 2.35 4.90
C VAL A 388 -15.91 2.99 3.72
N ARG A 389 -17.23 2.97 3.69
CA ARG A 389 -18.00 3.43 2.51
C ARG A 389 -17.77 4.90 2.18
N TYR A 390 -17.84 5.77 3.20
CA TYR A 390 -17.65 7.20 2.98
C TYR A 390 -16.22 7.54 2.58
N THR A 391 -15.26 6.93 3.22
CA THR A 391 -13.83 7.14 2.91
C THR A 391 -13.50 6.73 1.47
N THR A 392 -14.10 5.63 1.01
CA THR A 392 -13.96 5.16 -0.39
C THR A 392 -14.56 6.19 -1.36
N ILE A 393 -15.76 6.71 -1.08
CA ILE A 393 -16.40 7.73 -1.93
C ILE A 393 -15.53 9.00 -2.00
N VAL A 394 -15.03 9.50 -0.87
CA VAL A 394 -14.20 10.71 -0.85
C VAL A 394 -12.90 10.50 -1.63
N ASN A 395 -12.25 9.33 -1.50
CA ASN A 395 -11.07 9.00 -2.27
C ASN A 395 -11.32 9.00 -3.79
N ILE A 396 -12.43 8.38 -4.22
CA ILE A 396 -12.82 8.35 -5.63
C ILE A 396 -13.10 9.76 -6.14
N LEU A 397 -13.86 10.56 -5.38
CA LEU A 397 -14.15 11.95 -5.76
C LEU A 397 -12.88 12.80 -5.83
N MET A 398 -11.98 12.67 -4.85
CA MET A 398 -10.70 13.37 -4.83
C MET A 398 -9.88 13.13 -6.09
N LEU A 399 -9.83 11.88 -6.56
CA LEU A 399 -9.05 11.51 -7.74
C LEU A 399 -9.78 11.82 -9.03
N TRP A 400 -10.99 11.30 -9.19
CA TRP A 400 -11.70 11.30 -10.47
C TRP A 400 -12.51 12.58 -10.72
N ALA A 401 -13.08 13.19 -9.69
CA ALA A 401 -13.88 14.41 -9.82
C ALA A 401 -13.08 15.71 -9.58
N VAL A 402 -11.93 15.62 -8.88
CA VAL A 402 -11.12 16.81 -8.59
C VAL A 402 -9.78 16.76 -9.31
N ARG A 403 -8.94 15.72 -9.06
CA ARG A 403 -7.57 15.69 -9.58
C ARG A 403 -7.49 15.62 -11.10
N ILE A 404 -8.20 14.66 -11.71
CA ILE A 404 -8.17 14.48 -13.16
C ILE A 404 -8.76 15.68 -13.90
N PRO A 405 -9.96 16.20 -13.52
CA PRO A 405 -10.47 17.42 -14.15
C PRO A 405 -9.58 18.65 -13.93
N SER A 406 -8.98 18.82 -12.75
CA SER A 406 -8.01 19.90 -12.50
C SER A 406 -6.79 19.78 -13.41
N ALA A 407 -6.25 18.55 -13.58
CA ALA A 407 -5.13 18.31 -14.49
C ALA A 407 -5.50 18.64 -15.93
N TYR A 408 -6.70 18.23 -16.37
CA TYR A 408 -7.21 18.56 -17.71
C TYR A 408 -7.36 20.08 -17.91
N ILE A 409 -7.97 20.79 -16.96
CA ILE A 409 -8.17 22.25 -17.02
C ILE A 409 -6.81 22.96 -17.07
N ILE A 410 -5.85 22.57 -16.21
CA ILE A 410 -4.52 23.17 -16.21
C ILE A 410 -3.82 22.92 -17.54
N ASN A 411 -3.87 21.69 -18.05
CA ASN A 411 -3.23 21.31 -19.30
C ASN A 411 -3.86 21.99 -20.52
N ARG A 412 -5.17 22.29 -20.50
CA ARG A 412 -5.91 22.80 -21.65
C ARG A 412 -5.96 24.34 -21.72
N TYR A 413 -6.11 24.98 -20.55
CA TYR A 413 -6.40 26.42 -20.47
C TYR A 413 -5.28 27.24 -19.84
N PHE A 414 -4.25 26.61 -19.29
CA PHE A 414 -3.08 27.22 -18.67
C PHE A 414 -1.79 26.62 -19.25
N ASP A 415 -0.66 26.97 -18.69
CA ASP A 415 0.61 26.32 -19.01
C ASP A 415 0.62 24.88 -18.45
N GLY A 416 0.56 23.88 -19.33
CA GLY A 416 0.53 22.46 -18.98
C GLY A 416 1.73 21.99 -18.15
N THR A 417 2.84 22.75 -18.15
CA THR A 417 3.99 22.46 -17.28
C THR A 417 3.68 22.65 -15.79
N TRP A 418 2.51 23.19 -15.44
CA TRP A 418 2.00 23.31 -14.08
C TRP A 418 0.96 22.23 -13.70
N VAL A 419 0.82 21.20 -14.50
CA VAL A 419 -0.14 20.11 -14.25
C VAL A 419 -0.02 19.49 -12.85
N MET A 420 1.18 19.53 -12.22
CA MET A 420 1.39 19.06 -10.85
C MET A 420 0.54 19.82 -9.81
N LEU A 421 0.00 21.00 -10.09
CA LEU A 421 -0.90 21.72 -9.18
C LEU A 421 -2.22 20.98 -8.93
N CYS A 422 -2.59 20.01 -9.77
CA CYS A 422 -3.75 19.14 -9.51
C CYS A 422 -3.63 18.36 -8.19
N PHE A 423 -2.40 18.08 -7.71
CA PHE A 423 -2.17 17.38 -6.45
C PHE A 423 -2.54 18.23 -5.23
N PRO A 424 -1.98 19.44 -5.01
CA PRO A 424 -2.39 20.26 -3.87
C PRO A 424 -3.90 20.56 -3.88
N ILE A 425 -4.52 20.81 -5.03
CA ILE A 425 -5.96 21.03 -5.15
C ILE A 425 -6.74 19.81 -4.63
N SER A 426 -6.40 18.63 -5.12
CA SER A 426 -7.08 17.38 -4.72
C SER A 426 -6.80 16.98 -3.28
N PHE A 427 -5.57 17.14 -2.80
CA PHE A 427 -5.22 16.83 -1.41
C PHE A 427 -5.95 17.73 -0.42
N SER A 428 -6.04 19.03 -0.71
CA SER A 428 -6.81 19.98 0.09
C SER A 428 -8.29 19.61 0.11
N PHE A 429 -8.88 19.30 -1.06
CA PHE A 429 -10.26 18.82 -1.14
C PHE A 429 -10.49 17.59 -0.25
N GLY A 430 -9.65 16.57 -0.40
CA GLY A 430 -9.75 15.32 0.38
C GLY A 430 -9.67 15.59 1.89
N MET A 431 -8.71 16.42 2.32
CA MET A 431 -8.54 16.79 3.71
C MET A 431 -9.78 17.50 4.26
N PHE A 432 -10.29 18.55 3.57
CA PHE A 432 -11.46 19.27 4.03
C PHE A 432 -12.74 18.42 4.00
N ALA A 433 -12.90 17.54 3.01
CA ALA A 433 -14.03 16.60 2.97
C ALA A 433 -14.02 15.65 4.18
N MET A 434 -12.84 15.14 4.58
CA MET A 434 -12.74 14.26 5.74
C MET A 434 -12.84 15.00 7.08
N ILE A 435 -12.38 16.24 7.15
CA ILE A 435 -12.66 17.11 8.31
C ILE A 435 -14.16 17.37 8.41
N GLY A 436 -14.83 17.66 7.30
CA GLY A 436 -16.29 17.77 7.25
C GLY A 436 -17.00 16.50 7.72
N TYR A 437 -16.48 15.32 7.38
CA TYR A 437 -17.01 14.07 7.93
C TYR A 437 -16.91 14.01 9.46
N TYR A 438 -15.80 14.41 10.04
CA TYR A 438 -15.64 14.47 11.50
C TYR A 438 -16.64 15.42 12.16
N LEU A 439 -16.93 16.56 11.54
CA LEU A 439 -17.80 17.58 12.11
C LEU A 439 -19.29 17.28 11.91
N PHE A 440 -19.68 16.71 10.78
CA PHE A 440 -21.09 16.65 10.37
C PHE A 440 -21.66 15.23 10.31
N SER A 441 -20.85 14.17 10.13
CA SER A 441 -21.36 12.82 9.97
C SER A 441 -22.08 12.29 11.22
N PRO A 442 -23.35 11.86 11.11
CA PRO A 442 -24.07 11.22 12.22
C PRO A 442 -23.34 9.98 12.76
N ALA A 443 -22.77 9.20 11.84
CA ALA A 443 -22.04 7.99 12.16
C ALA A 443 -20.76 8.25 12.99
N TRP A 444 -20.08 9.39 12.75
CA TRP A 444 -18.92 9.78 13.55
C TRP A 444 -19.34 10.43 14.88
N LYS A 445 -20.39 11.25 14.85
CA LYS A 445 -20.97 11.85 16.06
C LYS A 445 -21.42 10.79 17.06
N GLU A 446 -21.93 9.64 16.60
CA GLU A 446 -22.27 8.50 17.45
C GLU A 446 -21.05 7.97 18.20
N VAL A 447 -19.91 7.77 17.49
CA VAL A 447 -18.65 7.35 18.13
C VAL A 447 -18.20 8.36 19.18
N MET A 448 -18.33 9.67 18.90
CA MET A 448 -17.98 10.73 19.85
C MET A 448 -18.92 10.80 21.05
N ARG A 449 -20.22 10.58 20.86
CA ARG A 449 -21.20 10.49 21.95
C ARG A 449 -20.93 9.30 22.87
N LEU A 450 -20.56 8.15 22.30
CA LEU A 450 -20.14 6.97 23.07
C LEU A 450 -18.87 7.26 23.90
N ALA A 451 -17.97 8.08 23.36
CA ALA A 451 -16.79 8.52 24.09
C ALA A 451 -17.11 9.39 25.31
N GLU A 452 -18.13 10.22 25.21
CA GLU A 452 -18.59 11.10 26.33
C GLU A 452 -19.32 10.33 27.43
N LYS A 453 -20.02 9.25 27.07
CA LYS A 453 -20.70 8.40 28.06
C LYS A 453 -19.75 7.50 28.84
N ASN A 454 -18.56 7.24 28.33
CA ASN A 454 -17.56 6.33 28.91
C ASN A 454 -16.34 7.10 29.51
N SER A 455 -16.36 8.42 29.52
CA SER A 455 -15.41 9.29 30.20
C SER A 455 -15.93 9.69 31.57
#